data_941dfa10d5a31d1bf17c62cc46265e4b
#
_entry.id   941dfa10d5a31d1bf17c62cc46265e4b
#
_cell.length_a   1.000
_cell.length_b   1.000
_cell.length_c   1.000
_cell.angle_alpha   90.00
_cell.angle_beta   90.00
_cell.angle_gamma   90.00
#
_symmetry.space_group_name_H-M   'P 1'
#
loop_
_entity.id
_entity.type
_entity.pdbx_description
1 polymer ?
#
loop_
_entity_poly.entity_id
_entity_poly.type
_entity_poly.pdbx_seq_one_letter_code
_entity_poly.pdbx_strand_id
1 'polypeptide(L)'
;MRKALTISIIINILFVGFGGYVIHKKGGIDYLKRKFNLQTEISNQQDYGVYYKAKKSIFEIMPNDTSEIIFLGNSITDYCDWYELFGKANIKNRGIGGDIINGVIDRLDEIVESNPKKIFIMIGINDLGRKRSVEQILTDYDRLLSLIKQKSPETELFIQSILPTDNRENLQIVDIIAINVGLKNLTEKYHLTFVNLFDLLKTKENKLDTIYTYDGLHVNGKGYLIWKKAIENYVNN
;
A
#
# COMPACT_ATOMS: atom_id res chain seq x y z
N MET A 1 -46.38 36.59 34.74
CA MET A 1 -46.15 35.60 33.69
C MET A 1 -45.62 36.20 32.36
N ARG A 2 -46.29 37.17 31.72
CA ARG A 2 -45.83 37.72 30.41
C ARG A 2 -44.39 38.28 30.42
N LYS A 3 -44.00 39.06 31.46
CA LYS A 3 -42.62 39.63 31.57
C LYS A 3 -41.53 38.54 31.67
N ALA A 4 -41.78 37.45 32.41
CA ALA A 4 -40.83 36.34 32.54
C ALA A 4 -40.65 35.59 31.20
N LEU A 5 -41.73 35.41 30.45
CA LEU A 5 -41.66 34.78 29.10
C LEU A 5 -40.87 35.66 28.13
N THR A 6 -41.11 36.98 28.12
CA THR A 6 -40.36 37.91 27.27
C THR A 6 -38.88 37.92 27.58
N ILE A 7 -38.47 37.90 28.85
CA ILE A 7 -37.07 37.83 29.28
C ILE A 7 -36.43 36.51 28.83
N SER A 8 -37.13 35.38 28.99
CA SER A 8 -36.64 34.08 28.54
C SER A 8 -36.43 34.03 27.04
N ILE A 9 -37.32 34.59 26.21
CA ILE A 9 -37.18 34.66 24.76
C ILE A 9 -35.97 35.52 24.39
N ILE A 10 -35.76 36.67 25.00
CA ILE A 10 -34.60 37.53 24.71
C ILE A 10 -33.30 36.82 25.06
N ILE A 11 -33.21 36.13 26.19
CA ILE A 11 -32.04 35.35 26.59
C ILE A 11 -31.75 34.25 25.57
N ASN A 12 -32.76 33.52 25.13
CA ASN A 12 -32.55 32.45 24.12
C ASN A 12 -32.08 33.01 22.77
N ILE A 13 -32.60 34.14 22.30
CA ILE A 13 -32.15 34.80 21.09
C ILE A 13 -30.66 35.21 21.21
N LEU A 14 -30.26 35.76 22.35
CA LEU A 14 -28.86 36.12 22.62
C LEU A 14 -27.96 34.90 22.64
N PHE A 15 -28.41 33.78 23.24
CA PHE A 15 -27.62 32.51 23.22
C PHE A 15 -27.45 31.95 21.80
N VAL A 16 -28.54 31.94 21.03
CA VAL A 16 -28.48 31.46 19.62
C VAL A 16 -27.60 32.38 18.79
N GLY A 17 -27.73 33.70 18.93
CA GLY A 17 -26.89 34.68 18.23
C GLY A 17 -25.39 34.56 18.59
N PHE A 18 -25.09 34.44 19.90
CA PHE A 18 -23.72 34.25 20.35
C PHE A 18 -23.14 32.90 19.89
N GLY A 19 -23.92 31.82 19.99
CA GLY A 19 -23.51 30.50 19.48
C GLY A 19 -23.22 30.52 17.98
N GLY A 20 -24.10 31.16 17.20
CA GLY A 20 -23.89 31.35 15.75
C GLY A 20 -22.66 32.18 15.43
N TYR A 21 -22.39 33.25 16.17
CA TYR A 21 -21.18 34.07 16.04
C TYR A 21 -19.90 33.29 16.34
N VAL A 22 -19.89 32.49 17.43
CA VAL A 22 -18.72 31.65 17.78
C VAL A 22 -18.48 30.56 16.72
N ILE A 23 -19.55 29.95 16.22
CA ILE A 23 -19.44 28.96 15.15
C ILE A 23 -18.88 29.60 13.87
N HIS A 24 -19.41 30.77 13.48
CA HIS A 24 -18.95 31.50 12.30
C HIS A 24 -17.43 31.86 12.43
N LYS A 25 -17.01 32.39 13.58
CA LYS A 25 -15.61 32.77 13.84
C LYS A 25 -14.65 31.57 13.85
N LYS A 26 -15.14 30.35 14.15
CA LYS A 26 -14.37 29.10 14.16
C LYS A 26 -14.39 28.33 12.83
N GLY A 27 -14.97 28.91 11.77
CA GLY A 27 -15.00 28.28 10.45
C GLY A 27 -16.39 27.76 10.04
N GLY A 28 -17.47 28.25 10.69
CA GLY A 28 -18.86 28.01 10.28
C GLY A 28 -19.29 26.55 10.37
N ILE A 29 -20.04 26.11 9.37
CA ILE A 29 -20.56 24.74 9.29
C ILE A 29 -19.45 23.69 9.26
N ASP A 30 -18.29 23.99 8.67
CA ASP A 30 -17.16 23.06 8.60
C ASP A 30 -16.53 22.79 9.98
N TYR A 31 -16.58 23.77 10.87
CA TYR A 31 -16.21 23.56 12.27
C TYR A 31 -17.17 22.61 12.98
N LEU A 32 -18.48 22.73 12.75
CA LEU A 32 -19.47 21.81 13.33
C LEU A 32 -19.32 20.41 12.75
N LYS A 33 -19.13 20.28 11.45
CA LYS A 33 -18.90 18.98 10.79
C LYS A 33 -17.68 18.26 11.40
N ARG A 34 -16.57 18.98 11.61
CA ARG A 34 -15.37 18.42 12.26
C ARG A 34 -15.59 18.05 13.72
N LYS A 35 -16.29 18.91 14.49
CA LYS A 35 -16.49 18.71 15.93
C LYS A 35 -17.45 17.56 16.25
N PHE A 36 -18.46 17.34 15.42
CA PHE A 36 -19.45 16.28 15.62
C PHE A 36 -19.20 15.03 14.76
N ASN A 37 -18.03 14.92 14.11
CA ASN A 37 -17.73 13.83 13.17
C ASN A 37 -18.83 13.63 12.10
N LEU A 38 -19.58 14.69 11.80
CA LEU A 38 -20.57 14.73 10.74
C LEU A 38 -19.88 14.94 9.39
N GLN A 39 -18.80 14.20 9.14
CA GLN A 39 -18.32 14.00 7.77
C GLN A 39 -19.36 13.08 7.11
N THR A 40 -20.34 13.70 6.47
CA THR A 40 -21.07 13.07 5.38
C THR A 40 -20.07 12.35 4.48
N GLU A 41 -20.42 11.16 4.05
CA GLU A 41 -19.75 10.28 3.09
C GLU A 41 -19.13 11.02 1.88
N ILE A 42 -18.06 11.76 2.11
CA ILE A 42 -17.18 12.22 1.05
C ILE A 42 -15.84 11.56 1.33
N SER A 43 -15.67 10.47 0.61
CA SER A 43 -14.51 9.61 0.54
C SER A 43 -14.15 8.86 1.83
N ASN A 44 -14.47 7.58 1.90
CA ASN A 44 -13.67 6.54 2.55
C ASN A 44 -12.27 6.45 1.88
N GLN A 45 -11.70 7.58 1.46
CA GLN A 45 -10.36 7.60 0.93
C GLN A 45 -9.42 7.51 2.12
N GLN A 46 -8.84 6.35 2.31
CA GLN A 46 -7.84 6.10 3.34
C GLN A 46 -6.72 7.14 3.20
N ASP A 47 -6.37 7.85 4.27
CA ASP A 47 -5.25 8.79 4.22
C ASP A 47 -3.92 8.01 4.33
N TYR A 48 -3.28 7.82 3.19
CA TYR A 48 -1.98 7.14 3.08
C TYR A 48 -0.79 8.03 3.46
N GLY A 49 -1.02 9.30 3.81
CA GLY A 49 0.02 10.26 4.18
C GLY A 49 0.67 11.00 3.02
N VAL A 50 1.52 11.98 3.38
CA VAL A 50 2.11 12.93 2.41
C VAL A 50 3.05 12.24 1.43
N TYR A 51 3.88 11.29 1.90
CA TYR A 51 4.84 10.59 1.05
C TYR A 51 4.16 9.80 -0.06
N TYR A 52 3.10 9.05 0.27
CA TYR A 52 2.31 8.33 -0.71
C TYR A 52 1.71 9.27 -1.77
N LYS A 53 1.08 10.37 -1.33
CA LYS A 53 0.47 11.35 -2.25
C LYS A 53 1.50 11.96 -3.19
N ALA A 54 2.68 12.31 -2.68
CA ALA A 54 3.78 12.85 -3.47
C ALA A 54 4.29 11.84 -4.50
N LYS A 55 4.57 10.59 -4.08
CA LYS A 55 5.04 9.55 -4.99
C LYS A 55 4.00 9.20 -6.06
N LYS A 56 2.73 9.03 -5.66
CA LYS A 56 1.63 8.78 -6.60
C LYS A 56 1.54 9.87 -7.67
N SER A 57 1.54 11.15 -7.26
CA SER A 57 1.46 12.27 -8.20
C SER A 57 2.64 12.34 -9.17
N ILE A 58 3.84 11.90 -8.75
CA ILE A 58 5.01 11.79 -9.64
C ILE A 58 4.79 10.65 -10.64
N PHE A 59 4.31 9.50 -10.20
CA PHE A 59 4.06 8.35 -11.07
C PHE A 59 3.01 8.65 -12.15
N GLU A 60 1.95 9.40 -11.80
CA GLU A 60 0.89 9.82 -12.72
C GLU A 60 1.36 10.73 -13.87
N ILE A 61 2.51 11.42 -13.74
CA ILE A 61 3.08 12.28 -14.78
C ILE A 61 4.24 11.64 -15.55
N MET A 62 4.70 10.46 -15.11
CA MET A 62 5.79 9.77 -15.79
C MET A 62 5.32 9.17 -17.12
N PRO A 63 6.16 9.21 -18.17
CA PRO A 63 5.81 8.58 -19.43
C PRO A 63 5.70 7.06 -19.24
N ASN A 64 4.72 6.47 -19.89
CA ASN A 64 4.42 5.05 -19.87
C ASN A 64 4.73 4.39 -21.21
N ASP A 65 5.12 3.10 -21.19
CA ASP A 65 5.44 2.30 -22.37
C ASP A 65 5.06 0.83 -22.15
N THR A 66 4.59 0.16 -23.20
CA THR A 66 4.18 -1.26 -23.15
C THR A 66 5.35 -2.23 -22.91
N SER A 67 6.58 -1.79 -23.13
CA SER A 67 7.77 -2.61 -22.86
C SER A 67 8.19 -2.62 -21.39
N GLU A 68 7.50 -1.86 -20.54
CA GLU A 68 7.88 -1.68 -19.14
C GLU A 68 7.82 -2.96 -18.32
N ILE A 69 8.80 -3.07 -17.42
CA ILE A 69 8.88 -4.07 -16.35
C ILE A 69 8.73 -3.34 -15.04
N ILE A 70 7.59 -3.51 -14.37
CA ILE A 70 7.23 -2.76 -13.18
C ILE A 70 7.56 -3.58 -11.93
N PHE A 71 8.28 -2.97 -10.98
CA PHE A 71 8.45 -3.46 -9.61
C PHE A 71 7.46 -2.71 -8.72
N LEU A 72 6.42 -3.42 -8.27
CA LEU A 72 5.28 -2.88 -7.52
C LEU A 72 5.33 -3.34 -6.07
N GLY A 73 5.23 -2.41 -5.12
CA GLY A 73 5.26 -2.77 -3.70
C GLY A 73 5.34 -1.58 -2.75
N ASN A 74 5.89 -1.85 -1.58
CA ASN A 74 6.06 -0.91 -0.48
C ASN A 74 7.51 -0.37 -0.37
N SER A 75 7.97 -0.01 0.84
CA SER A 75 9.33 0.50 1.09
C SER A 75 10.43 -0.47 0.65
N ILE A 76 10.22 -1.77 0.78
CA ILE A 76 11.21 -2.78 0.39
C ILE A 76 11.43 -2.77 -1.14
N THR A 77 10.40 -2.43 -1.91
CA THR A 77 10.52 -2.20 -3.36
C THR A 77 11.04 -0.79 -3.67
N ASP A 78 10.58 0.23 -2.94
CA ASP A 78 10.90 1.64 -3.13
C ASP A 78 12.40 1.94 -2.98
N TYR A 79 13.09 1.29 -2.04
CA TYR A 79 14.49 1.56 -1.68
C TYR A 79 15.53 1.06 -2.70
N CYS A 80 15.14 0.28 -3.71
CA CYS A 80 16.05 -0.25 -4.70
C CYS A 80 16.00 0.54 -6.02
N ASP A 81 17.14 0.95 -6.51
CA ASP A 81 17.28 1.50 -7.86
C ASP A 81 17.31 0.36 -8.90
N TRP A 82 16.13 -0.23 -9.13
CA TRP A 82 15.95 -1.43 -9.96
C TRP A 82 16.53 -1.29 -11.37
N TYR A 83 16.33 -0.11 -12.01
CA TYR A 83 16.84 0.14 -13.36
C TYR A 83 18.37 0.11 -13.42
N GLU A 84 19.05 0.66 -12.39
CA GLU A 84 20.50 0.60 -12.27
C GLU A 84 20.97 -0.82 -11.93
N LEU A 85 20.30 -1.47 -10.97
CA LEU A 85 20.66 -2.83 -10.54
C LEU A 85 20.63 -3.83 -11.71
N PHE A 86 19.67 -3.70 -12.64
CA PHE A 86 19.55 -4.55 -13.82
C PHE A 86 20.21 -3.98 -15.08
N GLY A 87 20.58 -2.70 -15.10
CA GLY A 87 21.10 -2.01 -16.28
C GLY A 87 20.07 -1.89 -17.41
N LYS A 88 18.77 -1.75 -17.09
CA LYS A 88 17.69 -1.72 -18.07
C LYS A 88 16.78 -0.51 -17.87
N ALA A 89 16.73 0.38 -18.86
CA ALA A 89 15.97 1.63 -18.79
C ALA A 89 14.44 1.45 -18.74
N ASN A 90 13.93 0.32 -19.24
CA ASN A 90 12.50 0.01 -19.20
C ASN A 90 12.01 -0.59 -17.87
N ILE A 91 12.87 -0.73 -16.87
CA ILE A 91 12.45 -1.12 -15.53
C ILE A 91 11.98 0.12 -14.76
N LYS A 92 10.79 0.02 -14.17
CA LYS A 92 10.17 1.09 -13.40
C LYS A 92 9.95 0.65 -11.94
N ASN A 93 10.42 1.49 -11.02
CA ASN A 93 10.11 1.33 -9.60
C ASN A 93 8.76 2.00 -9.30
N ARG A 94 7.79 1.21 -8.87
CA ARG A 94 6.48 1.63 -8.38
C ARG A 94 6.28 1.22 -6.92
N GLY A 95 7.38 1.19 -6.16
CA GLY A 95 7.35 1.07 -4.70
C GLY A 95 6.99 2.40 -4.04
N ILE A 96 6.23 2.35 -2.94
CA ILE A 96 5.97 3.50 -2.06
C ILE A 96 6.15 3.07 -0.61
N GLY A 97 7.01 3.79 0.13
CA GLY A 97 7.24 3.53 1.55
C GLY A 97 5.94 3.52 2.36
N GLY A 98 5.71 2.48 3.15
CA GLY A 98 4.53 2.34 4.00
C GLY A 98 3.25 1.89 3.29
N ASP A 99 3.29 1.63 1.97
CA ASP A 99 2.12 1.24 1.17
C ASP A 99 1.55 -0.12 1.60
N ILE A 100 0.24 -0.26 1.37
CA ILE A 100 -0.57 -1.45 1.64
C ILE A 100 -1.31 -1.88 0.36
N ILE A 101 -1.92 -3.06 0.38
CA ILE A 101 -2.63 -3.59 -0.80
C ILE A 101 -3.72 -2.63 -1.31
N ASN A 102 -4.52 -2.05 -0.41
CA ASN A 102 -5.53 -1.07 -0.81
C ASN A 102 -4.91 0.23 -1.38
N GLY A 103 -3.73 0.64 -0.91
CA GLY A 103 -3.00 1.77 -1.48
C GLY A 103 -2.54 1.49 -2.91
N VAL A 104 -2.09 0.27 -3.19
CA VAL A 104 -1.80 -0.16 -4.56
C VAL A 104 -3.06 -0.16 -5.43
N ILE A 105 -4.20 -0.64 -4.91
CA ILE A 105 -5.48 -0.63 -5.64
C ILE A 105 -5.91 0.80 -5.98
N ASP A 106 -5.75 1.76 -5.05
CA ASP A 106 -6.15 3.17 -5.23
C ASP A 106 -5.26 3.93 -6.24
N ARG A 107 -4.11 3.36 -6.62
CA ARG A 107 -3.22 3.90 -7.66
C ARG A 107 -3.01 2.93 -8.83
N LEU A 108 -3.88 1.96 -8.98
CA LEU A 108 -3.70 0.90 -9.96
C LEU A 108 -3.72 1.41 -11.40
N ASP A 109 -4.49 2.45 -11.69
CA ASP A 109 -4.66 2.97 -13.05
C ASP A 109 -3.32 3.43 -13.65
N GLU A 110 -2.49 4.16 -12.91
CA GLU A 110 -1.15 4.59 -13.37
C GLU A 110 -0.18 3.42 -13.62
N ILE A 111 -0.44 2.26 -13.01
CA ILE A 111 0.40 1.07 -13.13
C ILE A 111 0.04 0.27 -14.40
N VAL A 112 -1.26 0.16 -14.70
CA VAL A 112 -1.77 -0.71 -15.77
C VAL A 112 -2.13 0.03 -17.07
N GLU A 113 -2.15 1.37 -17.05
CA GLU A 113 -2.51 2.20 -18.20
C GLU A 113 -1.65 1.94 -19.43
N SER A 114 -0.35 1.68 -19.23
CA SER A 114 0.59 1.35 -20.32
C SER A 114 0.45 -0.07 -20.86
N ASN A 115 -0.36 -0.94 -20.24
CA ASN A 115 -0.33 -2.38 -20.48
C ASN A 115 1.11 -2.93 -20.40
N PRO A 116 1.79 -2.80 -19.23
CA PRO A 116 3.19 -3.12 -19.11
C PRO A 116 3.46 -4.60 -19.43
N LYS A 117 4.65 -4.90 -19.97
CA LYS A 117 5.03 -6.28 -20.30
C LYS A 117 4.98 -7.19 -19.07
N LYS A 118 5.50 -6.69 -17.92
CA LYS A 118 5.62 -7.49 -16.68
C LYS A 118 5.40 -6.65 -15.44
N ILE A 119 4.79 -7.25 -14.42
CA ILE A 119 4.69 -6.67 -13.08
C ILE A 119 5.19 -7.69 -12.06
N PHE A 120 6.20 -7.31 -11.27
CA PHE A 120 6.68 -8.03 -10.09
C PHE A 120 6.06 -7.40 -8.84
N ILE A 121 5.25 -8.16 -8.09
CA ILE A 121 4.48 -7.63 -6.96
C ILE A 121 4.99 -8.21 -5.63
N MET A 122 5.36 -7.33 -4.68
CA MET A 122 5.61 -7.68 -3.29
C MET A 122 4.97 -6.65 -2.37
N ILE A 123 3.85 -7.00 -1.76
CA ILE A 123 3.04 -6.14 -0.88
C ILE A 123 2.37 -6.99 0.22
N GLY A 124 1.96 -6.40 1.33
CA GLY A 124 1.17 -7.07 2.38
C GLY A 124 1.80 -7.03 3.77
N ILE A 125 3.12 -6.81 3.90
CA ILE A 125 3.78 -6.75 5.23
C ILE A 125 3.26 -5.58 6.08
N ASN A 126 2.97 -4.43 5.45
CA ASN A 126 2.41 -3.27 6.15
C ASN A 126 0.94 -3.47 6.53
N ASP A 127 0.19 -4.26 5.76
CA ASP A 127 -1.16 -4.67 6.10
C ASP A 127 -1.14 -5.50 7.40
N LEU A 128 -0.25 -6.48 7.49
CA LEU A 128 -0.03 -7.27 8.70
C LEU A 128 0.40 -6.37 9.88
N GLY A 129 1.34 -5.45 9.66
CA GLY A 129 1.77 -4.47 10.66
C GLY A 129 0.65 -3.55 11.15
N ARG A 130 -0.39 -3.33 10.36
CA ARG A 130 -1.63 -2.62 10.71
C ARG A 130 -2.68 -3.55 11.32
N LYS A 131 -2.30 -4.75 11.77
CA LYS A 131 -3.15 -5.74 12.44
C LYS A 131 -4.30 -6.29 11.58
N ARG A 132 -4.16 -6.28 10.26
CA ARG A 132 -5.09 -6.97 9.37
C ARG A 132 -4.86 -8.47 9.47
N SER A 133 -5.94 -9.25 9.46
CA SER A 133 -5.83 -10.71 9.48
C SER A 133 -5.28 -11.26 8.16
N VAL A 134 -4.70 -12.46 8.20
CA VAL A 134 -4.24 -13.18 7.01
C VAL A 134 -5.34 -13.29 5.96
N GLU A 135 -6.57 -13.62 6.39
CA GLU A 135 -7.74 -13.73 5.51
C GLU A 135 -8.08 -12.39 4.80
N GLN A 136 -8.07 -11.28 5.54
CA GLN A 136 -8.31 -9.95 4.97
C GLN A 136 -7.23 -9.57 3.95
N ILE A 137 -5.97 -9.88 4.25
CA ILE A 137 -4.83 -9.62 3.37
C ILE A 137 -4.96 -10.42 2.07
N LEU A 138 -5.29 -11.70 2.15
CA LEU A 138 -5.47 -12.57 0.99
C LEU A 138 -6.70 -12.19 0.16
N THR A 139 -7.79 -11.75 0.79
CA THR A 139 -8.98 -11.24 0.11
C THR A 139 -8.66 -9.97 -0.71
N ASP A 140 -7.93 -9.03 -0.12
CA ASP A 140 -7.52 -7.82 -0.83
C ASP A 140 -6.51 -8.12 -1.94
N TYR A 141 -5.63 -9.09 -1.72
CA TYR A 141 -4.68 -9.53 -2.74
C TYR A 141 -5.38 -10.20 -3.93
N ASP A 142 -6.36 -11.04 -3.67
CA ASP A 142 -7.21 -11.65 -4.71
C ASP A 142 -7.93 -10.58 -5.55
N ARG A 143 -8.48 -9.56 -4.87
CA ARG A 143 -9.07 -8.38 -5.53
C ARG A 143 -8.07 -7.62 -6.39
N LEU A 144 -6.85 -7.38 -5.89
CA LEU A 144 -5.80 -6.70 -6.64
C LEU A 144 -5.46 -7.47 -7.93
N LEU A 145 -5.24 -8.78 -7.83
CA LEU A 145 -4.92 -9.63 -8.99
C LEU A 145 -6.06 -9.65 -10.01
N SER A 146 -7.30 -9.77 -9.55
CA SER A 146 -8.48 -9.71 -10.41
C SER A 146 -8.58 -8.40 -11.19
N LEU A 147 -8.34 -7.25 -10.51
CA LEU A 147 -8.36 -5.94 -11.14
C LEU A 147 -7.24 -5.76 -12.17
N ILE A 148 -6.01 -6.23 -11.87
CA ILE A 148 -4.91 -6.19 -12.85
C ILE A 148 -5.25 -7.03 -14.08
N LYS A 149 -5.71 -8.27 -13.90
CA LYS A 149 -6.08 -9.16 -15.02
C LYS A 149 -7.23 -8.60 -15.86
N GLN A 150 -8.16 -7.88 -15.24
CA GLN A 150 -9.26 -7.23 -15.97
C GLN A 150 -8.78 -6.03 -16.80
N LYS A 151 -7.88 -5.19 -16.23
CA LYS A 151 -7.44 -3.92 -16.85
C LYS A 151 -6.28 -4.12 -17.83
N SER A 152 -5.41 -5.10 -17.58
CA SER A 152 -4.22 -5.40 -18.38
C SER A 152 -4.03 -6.92 -18.52
N PRO A 153 -4.89 -7.60 -19.30
CA PRO A 153 -4.94 -9.06 -19.38
C PRO A 153 -3.67 -9.71 -19.93
N GLU A 154 -2.93 -9.00 -20.78
CA GLU A 154 -1.71 -9.52 -21.42
C GLU A 154 -0.45 -9.35 -20.54
N THR A 155 -0.54 -8.58 -19.45
CA THR A 155 0.59 -8.38 -18.55
C THR A 155 0.96 -9.68 -17.82
N GLU A 156 2.22 -10.06 -17.89
CA GLU A 156 2.77 -11.17 -17.10
C GLU A 156 2.95 -10.74 -15.64
N LEU A 157 2.35 -11.49 -14.70
CA LEU A 157 2.42 -11.20 -13.28
C LEU A 157 3.32 -12.20 -12.55
N PHE A 158 4.23 -11.64 -11.74
CA PHE A 158 5.14 -12.37 -10.86
C PHE A 158 4.84 -11.99 -9.41
N ILE A 159 4.25 -12.92 -8.67
CA ILE A 159 3.90 -12.71 -7.27
C ILE A 159 5.06 -13.16 -6.41
N GLN A 160 5.62 -12.23 -5.67
CA GLN A 160 6.77 -12.47 -4.82
C GLN A 160 6.30 -12.70 -3.38
N SER A 161 6.90 -13.67 -2.70
CA SER A 161 6.61 -13.90 -1.29
C SER A 161 6.94 -12.67 -0.45
N ILE A 162 6.17 -12.40 0.60
CA ILE A 162 6.57 -11.49 1.68
C ILE A 162 7.83 -12.05 2.33
N LEU A 163 8.81 -11.19 2.60
CA LEU A 163 10.08 -11.57 3.21
C LEU A 163 9.91 -11.93 4.69
N PRO A 164 10.81 -12.74 5.26
CA PRO A 164 10.89 -12.92 6.70
C PRO A 164 11.23 -11.60 7.39
N THR A 165 10.98 -11.51 8.70
CA THR A 165 11.39 -10.37 9.52
C THR A 165 12.22 -10.86 10.71
N ASP A 166 13.01 -9.97 11.32
CA ASP A 166 13.71 -10.22 12.59
C ASP A 166 13.44 -9.10 13.58
N ASN A 167 13.29 -9.45 14.87
CA ASN A 167 13.03 -8.51 15.98
C ASN A 167 11.84 -7.54 15.72
N ARG A 168 10.74 -8.04 15.11
CA ARG A 168 9.52 -7.30 14.82
C ARG A 168 8.33 -7.97 15.52
N GLU A 169 8.11 -7.63 16.80
CA GLU A 169 7.08 -8.25 17.64
C GLU A 169 5.65 -8.16 17.08
N ASN A 170 5.36 -7.10 16.32
CA ASN A 170 4.06 -6.90 15.67
C ASN A 170 3.90 -7.64 14.33
N LEU A 171 4.92 -8.36 13.86
CA LEU A 171 4.91 -9.11 12.61
C LEU A 171 5.23 -10.58 12.92
N GLN A 172 4.18 -11.35 13.24
CA GLN A 172 4.36 -12.74 13.61
C GLN A 172 4.76 -13.57 12.39
N ILE A 173 5.84 -14.35 12.53
CA ILE A 173 6.37 -15.15 11.42
C ILE A 173 5.38 -16.21 10.92
N VAL A 174 4.53 -16.71 11.79
CA VAL A 174 3.48 -17.69 11.43
C VAL A 174 2.45 -17.06 10.47
N ASP A 175 2.12 -15.79 10.65
CA ASP A 175 1.20 -15.06 9.77
C ASP A 175 1.85 -14.78 8.40
N ILE A 176 3.15 -14.42 8.40
CA ILE A 176 3.91 -14.22 7.15
C ILE A 176 3.94 -15.51 6.33
N ILE A 177 4.22 -16.64 6.99
CA ILE A 177 4.21 -17.98 6.34
C ILE A 177 2.82 -18.29 5.82
N ALA A 178 1.77 -18.07 6.60
CA ALA A 178 0.38 -18.31 6.19
C ALA A 178 -0.02 -17.44 4.98
N ILE A 179 0.37 -16.15 4.97
CA ILE A 179 0.17 -15.27 3.81
C ILE A 179 0.89 -15.83 2.59
N ASN A 180 2.15 -16.22 2.70
CA ASN A 180 2.93 -16.76 1.58
C ASN A 180 2.34 -18.05 1.00
N VAL A 181 1.80 -18.93 1.85
CA VAL A 181 1.02 -20.10 1.39
C VAL A 181 -0.22 -19.66 0.62
N GLY A 182 -0.97 -18.69 1.15
CA GLY A 182 -2.15 -18.14 0.46
C GLY A 182 -1.79 -17.47 -0.86
N LEU A 183 -0.69 -16.71 -0.93
CA LEU A 183 -0.21 -16.11 -2.18
C LEU A 183 0.13 -17.16 -3.23
N LYS A 184 0.78 -18.26 -2.83
CA LYS A 184 1.04 -19.40 -3.73
C LYS A 184 -0.26 -19.98 -4.28
N ASN A 185 -1.27 -20.21 -3.44
CA ASN A 185 -2.58 -20.69 -3.88
C ASN A 185 -3.27 -19.73 -4.86
N LEU A 186 -3.14 -18.40 -4.61
CA LEU A 186 -3.65 -17.40 -5.54
C LEU A 186 -2.93 -17.45 -6.90
N THR A 187 -1.60 -17.67 -6.91
CA THR A 187 -0.87 -17.81 -8.18
C THR A 187 -1.32 -19.04 -8.96
N GLU A 188 -1.62 -20.15 -8.30
CA GLU A 188 -2.20 -21.35 -8.93
C GLU A 188 -3.60 -21.05 -9.50
N LYS A 189 -4.47 -20.37 -8.74
CA LYS A 189 -5.82 -19.95 -9.19
C LYS A 189 -5.79 -19.10 -10.46
N TYR A 190 -4.84 -18.19 -10.57
CA TYR A 190 -4.74 -17.24 -11.69
C TYR A 190 -3.74 -17.66 -12.78
N HIS A 191 -3.12 -18.83 -12.67
CA HIS A 191 -2.05 -19.33 -13.55
C HIS A 191 -0.88 -18.34 -13.68
N LEU A 192 -0.38 -17.85 -12.53
CA LEU A 192 0.72 -16.87 -12.42
C LEU A 192 1.99 -17.53 -11.92
N THR A 193 3.11 -16.80 -12.00
CA THR A 193 4.39 -17.24 -11.46
C THR A 193 4.55 -16.78 -10.01
N PHE A 194 4.80 -17.73 -9.08
CA PHE A 194 5.19 -17.45 -7.71
C PHE A 194 6.72 -17.44 -7.57
N VAL A 195 7.27 -16.37 -6.98
CA VAL A 195 8.71 -16.25 -6.70
C VAL A 195 8.94 -16.30 -5.19
N ASN A 196 9.53 -17.38 -4.71
CA ASN A 196 9.78 -17.58 -3.29
C ASN A 196 11.09 -16.90 -2.85
N LEU A 197 11.02 -15.63 -2.49
CA LEU A 197 12.15 -14.87 -1.91
C LEU A 197 12.35 -15.15 -0.41
N PHE A 198 11.27 -15.54 0.29
CA PHE A 198 11.29 -15.83 1.71
C PHE A 198 12.36 -16.87 2.06
N ASP A 199 12.38 -17.97 1.34
CA ASP A 199 13.33 -19.07 1.62
C ASP A 199 14.78 -18.71 1.29
N LEU A 200 15.01 -17.73 0.43
CA LEU A 200 16.35 -17.28 0.04
C LEU A 200 17.01 -16.35 1.06
N LEU A 201 16.21 -15.68 1.88
CA LEU A 201 16.67 -14.62 2.79
C LEU A 201 16.49 -14.99 4.28
N LYS A 202 15.96 -16.18 4.59
CA LYS A 202 15.70 -16.61 5.95
C LYS A 202 16.84 -17.38 6.57
N THR A 203 16.92 -17.36 7.89
CA THR A 203 17.67 -18.32 8.72
C THR A 203 16.89 -19.65 8.87
N LYS A 204 17.51 -20.63 9.55
CA LYS A 204 16.84 -21.90 9.90
C LYS A 204 15.61 -21.69 10.81
N GLU A 205 15.59 -20.62 11.59
CA GLU A 205 14.50 -20.22 12.48
C GLU A 205 13.42 -19.40 11.78
N ASN A 206 13.47 -19.31 10.44
CA ASN A 206 12.58 -18.49 9.58
C ASN A 206 12.63 -16.98 9.85
N LYS A 207 13.71 -16.47 10.43
CA LYS A 207 13.95 -15.03 10.60
C LYS A 207 14.71 -14.47 9.40
N LEU A 208 14.55 -13.18 9.15
CA LEU A 208 15.40 -12.49 8.15
C LEU A 208 16.86 -12.56 8.62
N ASP A 209 17.73 -13.12 7.76
CA ASP A 209 19.14 -13.26 8.10
C ASP A 209 19.79 -11.86 8.19
N THR A 210 20.48 -11.61 9.29
CA THR A 210 21.10 -10.32 9.60
C THR A 210 22.18 -9.88 8.60
N ILE A 211 22.70 -10.82 7.79
CA ILE A 211 23.61 -10.47 6.70
C ILE A 211 22.91 -9.71 5.54
N TYR A 212 21.58 -9.81 5.45
CA TYR A 212 20.73 -9.19 4.41
C TYR A 212 19.95 -7.98 4.89
N THR A 213 20.05 -7.59 6.16
CA THR A 213 19.28 -6.49 6.73
C THR A 213 20.09 -5.72 7.77
N TYR A 214 19.69 -4.47 8.04
CA TYR A 214 20.22 -3.67 9.17
C TYR A 214 19.17 -3.40 10.24
N ASP A 215 17.88 -3.55 9.92
CA ASP A 215 16.77 -3.21 10.81
C ASP A 215 15.76 -4.36 11.02
N GLY A 216 16.04 -5.53 10.45
CA GLY A 216 15.19 -6.72 10.57
C GLY A 216 13.92 -6.69 9.70
N LEU A 217 13.79 -5.74 8.77
CA LEU A 217 12.64 -5.61 7.85
C LEU A 217 13.08 -5.30 6.41
N HIS A 218 13.87 -4.23 6.24
CA HIS A 218 14.34 -3.80 4.93
C HIS A 218 15.63 -4.54 4.56
N VAL A 219 15.77 -4.90 3.29
CA VAL A 219 16.98 -5.59 2.83
C VAL A 219 18.08 -4.61 2.43
N ASN A 220 19.32 -5.01 2.68
CA ASN A 220 20.50 -4.28 2.25
C ASN A 220 20.96 -4.73 0.84
N GLY A 221 22.06 -4.15 0.33
CA GLY A 221 22.58 -4.47 -1.01
C GLY A 221 22.83 -5.95 -1.25
N LYS A 222 23.27 -6.72 -0.23
CA LYS A 222 23.44 -8.18 -0.37
C LYS A 222 22.09 -8.88 -0.56
N GLY A 223 21.06 -8.46 0.17
CA GLY A 223 19.70 -8.97 0.00
C GLY A 223 19.14 -8.67 -1.39
N TYR A 224 19.35 -7.46 -1.91
CA TYR A 224 18.93 -7.11 -3.27
C TYR A 224 19.67 -7.88 -4.36
N LEU A 225 20.93 -8.25 -4.15
CA LEU A 225 21.65 -9.13 -5.08
C LEU A 225 21.09 -10.55 -5.11
N ILE A 226 20.70 -11.10 -3.97
CA ILE A 226 19.98 -12.39 -3.91
C ILE A 226 18.64 -12.29 -4.64
N TRP A 227 17.88 -11.22 -4.37
CA TRP A 227 16.61 -10.95 -5.05
C TRP A 227 16.78 -10.86 -6.56
N LYS A 228 17.74 -10.04 -7.04
CA LYS A 228 18.09 -9.94 -8.46
C LYS A 228 18.33 -11.32 -9.07
N LYS A 229 19.21 -12.12 -8.46
CA LYS A 229 19.54 -13.47 -8.94
C LYS A 229 18.32 -14.39 -9.06
N ALA A 230 17.38 -14.27 -8.13
CA ALA A 230 16.15 -15.07 -8.13
C ALA A 230 15.21 -14.75 -9.30
N ILE A 231 15.23 -13.52 -9.80
CA ILE A 231 14.27 -13.05 -10.83
C ILE A 231 14.90 -12.67 -12.17
N GLU A 232 16.24 -12.66 -12.29
CA GLU A 232 16.93 -12.17 -13.49
C GLU A 232 16.50 -12.88 -14.78
N ASN A 233 16.20 -14.17 -14.73
CA ASN A 233 15.71 -14.92 -15.89
C ASN A 233 14.33 -14.44 -16.34
N TYR A 234 13.45 -14.06 -15.39
CA TYR A 234 12.12 -13.52 -15.71
C TYR A 234 12.19 -12.09 -16.23
N VAL A 235 13.16 -11.30 -15.76
CA VAL A 235 13.38 -9.92 -16.21
C VAL A 235 14.01 -9.88 -17.61
N ASN A 236 14.83 -10.88 -17.98
CA ASN A 236 15.59 -10.89 -19.22
C ASN A 236 14.83 -11.48 -20.42
N ASN A 237 13.87 -12.35 -20.17
CA ASN A 237 13.03 -12.99 -21.20
C ASN A 237 11.79 -12.10 -21.49
#